data_58522220d8fab3111cd45cfa26078cf3
#
_entry.id   58522220d8fab3111cd45cfa26078cf3
#
_cell.length_a   1.000
_cell.length_b   1.000
_cell.length_c   1.000
_cell.angle_alpha   90.00
_cell.angle_beta   90.00
_cell.angle_gamma   90.00
#
_symmetry.space_group_name_H-M   'P 1'
#
loop_
_entity.id
_entity.type
_entity.pdbx_description
1 polymer ?
#
loop_
_entity_poly.entity_id
_entity_poly.type
_entity_poly.pdbx_seq_one_letter_code
_entity_poly.pdbx_strand_id
1 'polypeptide(L)'
;MKTIMVIGAGQMGGGIAQVAAQAGYSVILNDIKEEFVNRGFGIIDKNLSRSIEKGKLKAEEKDLILGRITKSISLQDAVSADLVIEAAIENMGIKAQVFSQLDVICPEHTILSTNTSSLPITEIAAFTKRPDRVIGMHFMNPVPVMKLVEVIRGLATSDEVYKTIEDLSLKMGKTPVEVNDAPGFVANRVLIPMINEAVYTLYEGIASVEAIDNVMKLGMNHPMGPLALGDLIGLDTVLSIMEVLHEGLGDKYRPCPLLRKYVKAGWLGRKSGRGFYKYDA
;
A
#
# COMPACT_ATOMS: atom_id res chain seq x y z
N MET A 1 -21.51 8.75 -1.09
CA MET A 1 -20.50 8.19 -0.16
C MET A 1 -20.23 9.19 0.95
N LYS A 2 -20.38 8.77 2.21
CA LYS A 2 -20.19 9.61 3.42
C LYS A 2 -19.24 8.93 4.42
N THR A 3 -19.36 7.61 4.58
CA THR A 3 -18.62 6.83 5.57
C THR A 3 -17.66 5.85 4.91
N ILE A 4 -16.40 5.89 5.30
CA ILE A 4 -15.34 4.98 4.84
C ILE A 4 -14.81 4.20 6.03
N MET A 5 -14.82 2.88 5.96
CA MET A 5 -14.14 2.05 6.94
C MET A 5 -12.77 1.64 6.41
N VAL A 6 -11.75 1.81 7.23
CA VAL A 6 -10.37 1.35 6.92
C VAL A 6 -10.02 0.23 7.88
N ILE A 7 -9.74 -0.95 7.34
CA ILE A 7 -9.37 -2.14 8.11
C ILE A 7 -7.85 -2.29 8.10
N GLY A 8 -7.27 -2.39 9.28
CA GLY A 8 -5.83 -2.34 9.51
C GLY A 8 -5.37 -0.94 9.89
N ALA A 9 -5.01 -0.74 11.16
CA ALA A 9 -4.56 0.55 11.71
C ALA A 9 -3.03 0.71 11.67
N GLY A 10 -2.35 -0.04 10.80
CA GLY A 10 -0.92 0.07 10.54
C GLY A 10 -0.55 1.35 9.78
N GLN A 11 0.69 1.39 9.28
CA GLN A 11 1.22 2.55 8.56
C GLN A 11 0.38 2.94 7.34
N MET A 12 -0.03 1.95 6.53
CA MET A 12 -0.83 2.21 5.33
C MET A 12 -2.26 2.60 5.71
N GLY A 13 -2.96 1.78 6.50
CA GLY A 13 -4.35 2.06 6.86
C GLY A 13 -4.52 3.34 7.68
N GLY A 14 -3.60 3.63 8.62
CA GLY A 14 -3.59 4.93 9.31
C GLY A 14 -3.42 6.11 8.34
N GLY A 15 -2.52 5.98 7.37
CA GLY A 15 -2.34 6.99 6.32
C GLY A 15 -3.57 7.17 5.43
N ILE A 16 -4.24 6.07 5.04
CA ILE A 16 -5.48 6.09 4.26
C ILE A 16 -6.61 6.75 5.06
N ALA A 17 -6.78 6.37 6.32
CA ALA A 17 -7.76 6.98 7.23
C ALA A 17 -7.53 8.48 7.40
N GLN A 18 -6.25 8.91 7.54
CA GLN A 18 -5.90 10.32 7.62
C GLN A 18 -6.35 11.10 6.36
N VAL A 19 -5.99 10.64 5.16
CA VAL A 19 -6.32 11.38 3.93
C VAL A 19 -7.82 11.36 3.63
N ALA A 20 -8.53 10.30 3.99
CA ALA A 20 -9.98 10.24 3.89
C ALA A 20 -10.67 11.25 4.83
N ALA A 21 -10.23 11.33 6.10
CA ALA A 21 -10.74 12.30 7.07
C ALA A 21 -10.40 13.75 6.67
N GLN A 22 -9.21 14.00 6.11
CA GLN A 22 -8.82 15.29 5.55
C GLN A 22 -9.71 15.71 4.38
N ALA A 23 -10.14 14.75 3.56
CA ALA A 23 -11.08 14.96 2.45
C ALA A 23 -12.55 15.18 2.89
N GLY A 24 -12.82 15.13 4.21
CA GLY A 24 -14.12 15.42 4.80
C GLY A 24 -15.03 14.22 5.04
N TYR A 25 -14.54 13.00 4.85
CA TYR A 25 -15.32 11.77 5.10
C TYR A 25 -15.32 11.39 6.58
N SER A 26 -16.42 10.80 7.03
CA SER A 26 -16.45 10.06 8.29
C SER A 26 -15.68 8.76 8.11
N VAL A 27 -14.75 8.47 9.02
CA VAL A 27 -13.85 7.33 8.91
C VAL A 27 -13.99 6.43 10.12
N ILE A 28 -14.14 5.13 9.89
CA ILE A 28 -14.04 4.10 10.92
C ILE A 28 -12.66 3.46 10.76
N LEU A 29 -11.75 3.73 11.70
CA LEU A 29 -10.44 3.09 11.74
C LEU A 29 -10.54 1.82 12.57
N ASN A 30 -10.39 0.67 11.92
CA ASN A 30 -10.57 -0.65 12.52
C ASN A 30 -9.28 -1.44 12.57
N ASP A 31 -9.10 -2.20 13.63
CA ASP A 31 -8.09 -3.27 13.72
C ASP A 31 -8.57 -4.34 14.71
N ILE A 32 -7.88 -5.49 14.76
CA ILE A 32 -8.25 -6.64 15.63
C ILE A 32 -8.05 -6.37 17.13
N LYS A 33 -7.27 -5.35 17.50
CA LYS A 33 -6.97 -4.99 18.90
C LYS A 33 -7.03 -3.48 19.09
N GLU A 34 -7.55 -3.07 20.23
CA GLU A 34 -7.63 -1.66 20.63
C GLU A 34 -6.26 -0.99 20.65
N GLU A 35 -5.22 -1.69 21.10
CA GLU A 35 -3.84 -1.20 21.09
C GLU A 35 -3.37 -0.79 19.68
N PHE A 36 -3.71 -1.58 18.66
CA PHE A 36 -3.32 -1.31 17.28
C PHE A 36 -4.05 -0.09 16.73
N VAL A 37 -5.36 0.02 17.00
CA VAL A 37 -6.17 1.18 16.62
C VAL A 37 -5.68 2.45 17.31
N ASN A 38 -5.41 2.39 18.61
CA ASN A 38 -4.89 3.53 19.38
C ASN A 38 -3.52 3.97 18.88
N ARG A 39 -2.63 3.03 18.55
CA ARG A 39 -1.32 3.34 17.96
C ARG A 39 -1.47 4.00 16.59
N GLY A 40 -2.33 3.45 15.71
CA GLY A 40 -2.61 4.02 14.39
C GLY A 40 -3.17 5.44 14.48
N PHE A 41 -4.15 5.65 15.35
CA PHE A 41 -4.71 6.98 15.61
C PHE A 41 -3.66 7.96 16.16
N GLY A 42 -2.78 7.52 17.06
CA GLY A 42 -1.67 8.34 17.57
C GLY A 42 -0.66 8.73 16.49
N ILE A 43 -0.43 7.88 15.50
CA ILE A 43 0.41 8.21 14.33
C ILE A 43 -0.25 9.30 13.49
N ILE A 44 -1.57 9.22 13.25
CA ILE A 44 -2.34 10.25 12.54
C ILE A 44 -2.23 11.59 13.27
N ASP A 45 -2.48 11.61 14.59
CA ASP A 45 -2.37 12.80 15.43
C ASP A 45 -0.98 13.45 15.30
N LYS A 46 0.08 12.65 15.43
CA LYS A 46 1.46 13.11 15.29
C LYS A 46 1.76 13.68 13.90
N ASN A 47 1.27 13.05 12.84
CA ASN A 47 1.46 13.53 11.47
C ASN A 47 0.77 14.87 11.22
N LEU A 48 -0.46 15.04 11.74
CA LEU A 48 -1.19 16.30 11.67
C LEU A 48 -0.49 17.40 12.48
N SER A 49 0.01 17.10 13.68
CA SER A 49 0.80 18.03 14.49
C SER A 49 2.04 18.52 13.74
N ARG A 50 2.79 17.62 13.12
CA ARG A 50 3.94 17.99 12.26
C ARG A 50 3.54 18.85 11.06
N SER A 51 2.33 18.69 10.55
CA SER A 51 1.81 19.52 9.46
C SER A 51 1.50 20.94 9.94
N ILE A 52 1.04 21.11 11.17
CA ILE A 52 0.86 22.43 11.84
C ILE A 52 2.22 23.11 12.02
N GLU A 53 3.20 22.40 12.59
CA GLU A 53 4.58 22.92 12.79
C GLU A 53 5.22 23.42 11.50
N LYS A 54 4.86 22.79 10.36
CA LYS A 54 5.33 23.17 9.01
C LYS A 54 4.45 24.23 8.33
N GLY A 55 3.44 24.78 9.02
CA GLY A 55 2.52 25.79 8.46
C GLY A 55 1.61 25.28 7.35
N LYS A 56 1.42 23.96 7.23
CA LYS A 56 0.59 23.30 6.19
C LYS A 56 -0.84 23.02 6.64
N LEU A 57 -1.13 23.17 7.93
CA LEU A 57 -2.42 22.89 8.56
C LEU A 57 -2.61 23.85 9.74
N LYS A 58 -3.85 24.27 10.01
CA LYS A 58 -4.21 25.03 11.21
C LYS A 58 -4.62 24.09 12.35
N ALA A 59 -4.51 24.57 13.60
CA ALA A 59 -4.85 23.75 14.76
C ALA A 59 -6.33 23.30 14.77
N GLU A 60 -7.24 24.22 14.42
CA GLU A 60 -8.69 23.96 14.35
C GLU A 60 -9.02 22.90 13.29
N GLU A 61 -8.28 22.86 12.18
CA GLU A 61 -8.46 21.86 11.13
C GLU A 61 -8.04 20.46 11.60
N LYS A 62 -6.99 20.38 12.45
CA LYS A 62 -6.56 19.10 13.04
C LYS A 62 -7.67 18.49 13.88
N ASP A 63 -8.29 19.28 14.77
CA ASP A 63 -9.36 18.79 15.65
C ASP A 63 -10.58 18.33 14.85
N LEU A 64 -10.93 19.05 13.79
CA LEU A 64 -12.00 18.64 12.86
C LEU A 64 -11.66 17.34 12.14
N ILE A 65 -10.42 17.13 11.70
CA ILE A 65 -9.98 15.91 11.03
C ILE A 65 -10.03 14.72 11.99
N LEU A 66 -9.46 14.87 13.19
CA LEU A 66 -9.48 13.82 14.21
C LEU A 66 -10.90 13.47 14.66
N GLY A 67 -11.78 14.48 14.77
CA GLY A 67 -13.19 14.30 15.12
C GLY A 67 -14.01 13.50 14.09
N ARG A 68 -13.51 13.35 12.86
CA ARG A 68 -14.13 12.48 11.83
C ARG A 68 -13.72 11.02 11.93
N ILE A 69 -12.74 10.68 12.79
CA ILE A 69 -12.20 9.32 12.89
C ILE A 69 -12.74 8.64 14.13
N THR A 70 -13.57 7.63 13.94
CA THR A 70 -14.05 6.73 14.99
C THR A 70 -13.17 5.49 15.06
N LYS A 71 -12.74 5.11 16.26
CA LYS A 71 -11.96 3.89 16.52
C LYS A 71 -12.88 2.68 16.67
N SER A 72 -12.53 1.55 16.07
CA SER A 72 -13.31 0.31 16.14
C SER A 72 -12.40 -0.92 16.24
N ILE A 73 -12.91 -1.95 16.93
CA ILE A 73 -12.33 -3.30 16.96
C ILE A 73 -13.31 -4.34 16.42
N SER A 74 -14.47 -3.91 15.92
CA SER A 74 -15.51 -4.77 15.41
C SER A 74 -15.69 -4.61 13.90
N LEU A 75 -15.62 -5.72 13.18
CA LEU A 75 -15.91 -5.73 11.74
C LEU A 75 -17.37 -5.42 11.44
N GLN A 76 -18.28 -5.63 12.42
CA GLN A 76 -19.72 -5.33 12.31
C GLN A 76 -20.01 -3.84 12.06
N ASP A 77 -19.10 -2.94 12.44
CA ASP A 77 -19.27 -1.51 12.19
C ASP A 77 -19.24 -1.16 10.69
N ALA A 78 -18.77 -2.10 9.85
CA ALA A 78 -18.85 -1.99 8.38
C ALA A 78 -20.29 -1.90 7.84
N VAL A 79 -21.29 -2.26 8.63
CA VAL A 79 -22.72 -2.13 8.25
C VAL A 79 -23.11 -0.68 7.90
N SER A 80 -22.39 0.31 8.41
CA SER A 80 -22.62 1.73 8.13
C SER A 80 -21.72 2.33 7.04
N ALA A 81 -20.83 1.52 6.46
CA ALA A 81 -19.85 2.01 5.51
C ALA A 81 -20.39 2.00 4.06
N ASP A 82 -20.14 3.08 3.33
CA ASP A 82 -20.36 3.14 1.87
C ASP A 82 -19.16 2.51 1.11
N LEU A 83 -17.97 2.55 1.72
CA LEU A 83 -16.74 1.98 1.20
C LEU A 83 -15.95 1.35 2.34
N VAL A 84 -15.44 0.17 2.12
CA VAL A 84 -14.43 -0.44 2.98
C VAL A 84 -13.10 -0.50 2.23
N ILE A 85 -12.02 -0.02 2.86
CA ILE A 85 -10.65 -0.13 2.33
C ILE A 85 -9.85 -1.05 3.26
N GLU A 86 -9.59 -2.25 2.81
CA GLU A 86 -8.80 -3.22 3.55
C GLU A 86 -7.30 -2.95 3.34
N ALA A 87 -6.58 -2.75 4.43
CA ALA A 87 -5.14 -2.51 4.50
C ALA A 87 -4.46 -3.37 5.60
N ALA A 88 -4.96 -4.59 5.79
CA ALA A 88 -4.39 -5.59 6.69
C ALA A 88 -3.13 -6.24 6.09
N ILE A 89 -2.61 -7.29 6.75
CA ILE A 89 -1.41 -8.00 6.28
C ILE A 89 -1.63 -8.65 4.91
N GLU A 90 -0.54 -8.71 4.14
CA GLU A 90 -0.53 -9.23 2.76
C GLU A 90 -0.55 -10.76 2.78
N ASN A 91 -1.74 -11.33 3.00
CA ASN A 91 -2.00 -12.76 3.06
C ASN A 91 -3.38 -13.07 2.49
N MET A 92 -3.43 -13.91 1.45
CA MET A 92 -4.67 -14.25 0.74
C MET A 92 -5.71 -14.90 1.67
N GLY A 93 -5.31 -15.81 2.55
CA GLY A 93 -6.23 -16.47 3.47
C GLY A 93 -6.92 -15.51 4.44
N ILE A 94 -6.19 -14.51 4.92
CA ILE A 94 -6.75 -13.45 5.79
C ILE A 94 -7.68 -12.56 4.98
N LYS A 95 -7.30 -12.14 3.78
CA LYS A 95 -8.15 -11.33 2.90
C LYS A 95 -9.44 -12.09 2.53
N ALA A 96 -9.34 -13.39 2.23
CA ALA A 96 -10.50 -14.24 1.97
C ALA A 96 -11.50 -14.22 3.15
N GLN A 97 -11.02 -14.38 4.38
CA GLN A 97 -11.86 -14.32 5.57
C GLN A 97 -12.51 -12.96 5.77
N VAL A 98 -11.73 -11.87 5.62
CA VAL A 98 -12.22 -10.50 5.77
C VAL A 98 -13.28 -10.19 4.70
N PHE A 99 -13.00 -10.46 3.42
CA PHE A 99 -13.94 -10.15 2.34
C PHE A 99 -15.22 -10.99 2.40
N SER A 100 -15.12 -12.28 2.76
CA SER A 100 -16.33 -13.12 2.97
C SER A 100 -17.19 -12.61 4.11
N GLN A 101 -16.60 -12.10 5.20
CA GLN A 101 -17.38 -11.51 6.31
C GLN A 101 -17.99 -10.17 5.90
N LEU A 102 -17.23 -9.30 5.22
CA LEU A 102 -17.73 -8.01 4.73
C LEU A 102 -18.88 -8.17 3.75
N ASP A 103 -18.84 -9.21 2.91
CA ASP A 103 -19.93 -9.51 1.96
C ASP A 103 -21.27 -9.79 2.66
N VAL A 104 -21.23 -10.33 3.88
CA VAL A 104 -22.42 -10.59 4.70
C VAL A 104 -22.83 -9.36 5.52
N ILE A 105 -21.86 -8.61 6.04
CA ILE A 105 -22.09 -7.49 6.97
C ILE A 105 -22.55 -6.23 6.23
N CYS A 106 -21.89 -5.92 5.11
CA CYS A 106 -22.09 -4.66 4.42
C CYS A 106 -23.38 -4.64 3.60
N PRO A 107 -24.09 -3.49 3.53
CA PRO A 107 -25.17 -3.28 2.58
C PRO A 107 -24.73 -3.57 1.13
N GLU A 108 -25.69 -3.91 0.27
CA GLU A 108 -25.41 -4.28 -1.14
C GLU A 108 -24.70 -3.17 -1.92
N HIS A 109 -24.94 -1.90 -1.58
CA HIS A 109 -24.33 -0.76 -2.26
C HIS A 109 -22.87 -0.52 -1.87
N THR A 110 -22.39 -1.12 -0.77
CA THR A 110 -21.03 -0.90 -0.28
C THR A 110 -20.00 -1.42 -1.25
N ILE A 111 -19.04 -0.58 -1.59
CA ILE A 111 -17.85 -0.97 -2.37
C ILE A 111 -16.82 -1.58 -1.42
N LEU A 112 -16.24 -2.71 -1.81
CA LEU A 112 -15.18 -3.38 -1.07
C LEU A 112 -13.86 -3.17 -1.80
N SER A 113 -12.90 -2.53 -1.15
CA SER A 113 -11.59 -2.25 -1.73
C SER A 113 -10.47 -2.86 -0.92
N THR A 114 -9.35 -3.17 -1.56
CA THR A 114 -8.12 -3.64 -0.91
C THR A 114 -6.93 -2.77 -1.31
N ASN A 115 -6.05 -2.51 -0.34
CA ASN A 115 -4.76 -1.84 -0.57
C ASN A 115 -3.62 -2.86 -0.81
N THR A 116 -3.95 -4.07 -1.23
CA THR A 116 -2.91 -5.05 -1.59
C THR A 116 -1.91 -4.46 -2.59
N SER A 117 -0.66 -4.88 -2.48
CA SER A 117 0.40 -4.48 -3.41
C SER A 117 0.71 -5.51 -4.49
N SER A 118 0.21 -6.75 -4.34
CA SER A 118 0.60 -7.85 -5.21
C SER A 118 -0.45 -8.95 -5.40
N LEU A 119 -1.45 -9.05 -4.51
CA LEU A 119 -2.45 -10.11 -4.59
C LEU A 119 -3.52 -9.78 -5.64
N PRO A 120 -3.99 -10.79 -6.42
CA PRO A 120 -4.95 -10.57 -7.50
C PRO A 120 -6.30 -10.06 -6.99
N ILE A 121 -6.77 -8.95 -7.53
CA ILE A 121 -8.08 -8.37 -7.17
C ILE A 121 -9.21 -9.31 -7.58
N THR A 122 -9.08 -9.95 -8.74
CA THR A 122 -10.05 -10.93 -9.24
C THR A 122 -10.24 -12.11 -8.28
N GLU A 123 -9.15 -12.61 -7.70
CA GLU A 123 -9.22 -13.70 -6.72
C GLU A 123 -9.86 -13.24 -5.40
N ILE A 124 -9.52 -12.04 -4.92
CA ILE A 124 -10.14 -11.46 -3.73
C ILE A 124 -11.64 -11.24 -3.96
N ALA A 125 -12.04 -10.77 -5.14
CA ALA A 125 -13.44 -10.57 -5.50
C ALA A 125 -14.24 -11.88 -5.51
N ALA A 126 -13.62 -13.00 -5.86
CA ALA A 126 -14.26 -14.32 -5.88
C ALA A 126 -14.69 -14.83 -4.49
N PHE A 127 -14.19 -14.24 -3.40
CA PHE A 127 -14.65 -14.54 -2.04
C PHE A 127 -15.96 -13.81 -1.66
N THR A 128 -16.52 -13.01 -2.57
CA THR A 128 -17.75 -12.24 -2.36
C THR A 128 -18.84 -12.62 -3.37
N LYS A 129 -20.09 -12.28 -3.07
CA LYS A 129 -21.23 -12.41 -4.00
C LYS A 129 -21.44 -11.15 -4.84
N ARG A 130 -20.56 -10.13 -4.67
CA ARG A 130 -20.57 -8.83 -5.37
C ARG A 130 -19.23 -8.52 -6.04
N PRO A 131 -18.69 -9.41 -6.91
CA PRO A 131 -17.38 -9.21 -7.52
C PRO A 131 -17.30 -7.94 -8.37
N ASP A 132 -18.43 -7.45 -8.88
CA ASP A 132 -18.56 -6.18 -9.60
C ASP A 132 -18.35 -4.94 -8.72
N ARG A 133 -18.45 -5.09 -7.39
CA ARG A 133 -18.21 -4.04 -6.39
C ARG A 133 -16.90 -4.20 -5.63
N VAL A 134 -16.00 -5.04 -6.12
CA VAL A 134 -14.65 -5.21 -5.55
C VAL A 134 -13.62 -4.53 -6.46
N ILE A 135 -12.69 -3.77 -5.85
CA ILE A 135 -11.68 -2.98 -6.57
C ILE A 135 -10.40 -2.87 -5.74
N GLY A 136 -9.25 -2.73 -6.40
CA GLY A 136 -7.98 -2.40 -5.75
C GLY A 136 -7.78 -0.89 -5.64
N MET A 137 -7.30 -0.43 -4.49
CA MET A 137 -6.82 0.95 -4.28
C MET A 137 -5.42 0.88 -3.68
N HIS A 138 -4.41 0.75 -4.54
CA HIS A 138 -3.02 0.64 -4.11
C HIS A 138 -2.42 2.03 -3.88
N PHE A 139 -2.40 2.42 -2.61
CA PHE A 139 -1.77 3.66 -2.15
C PHE A 139 -0.26 3.48 -2.00
N MET A 140 0.50 4.55 -2.23
CA MET A 140 1.94 4.56 -2.07
C MET A 140 2.35 5.08 -0.69
N ASN A 141 3.38 4.49 -0.11
CA ASN A 141 3.93 4.87 1.20
C ASN A 141 4.96 6.02 1.07
N PRO A 142 4.87 7.09 1.90
CA PRO A 142 3.84 7.43 2.91
C PRO A 142 2.56 8.00 2.28
N VAL A 143 1.40 7.46 2.66
CA VAL A 143 0.12 7.81 2.06
C VAL A 143 -0.19 9.32 2.07
N PRO A 144 0.04 10.09 3.15
CA PRO A 144 -0.24 11.52 3.14
C PRO A 144 0.63 12.34 2.18
N VAL A 145 1.77 11.79 1.74
CA VAL A 145 2.77 12.48 0.91
C VAL A 145 2.66 12.09 -0.56
N MET A 146 2.55 10.79 -0.82
CA MET A 146 2.52 10.25 -2.17
C MET A 146 1.19 10.51 -2.86
N LYS A 147 1.25 11.01 -4.07
CA LYS A 147 0.03 11.41 -4.80
C LYS A 147 -0.65 10.26 -5.55
N LEU A 148 0.11 9.26 -5.98
CA LEU A 148 -0.41 8.16 -6.79
C LEU A 148 -1.34 7.24 -5.98
N VAL A 149 -2.45 6.85 -6.59
CA VAL A 149 -3.22 5.65 -6.26
C VAL A 149 -3.41 4.86 -7.54
N GLU A 150 -2.86 3.65 -7.62
CA GLU A 150 -3.27 2.73 -8.66
C GLU A 150 -4.67 2.22 -8.32
N VAL A 151 -5.61 2.39 -9.24
CA VAL A 151 -6.99 1.91 -9.13
C VAL A 151 -7.11 0.66 -9.97
N ILE A 152 -7.10 -0.51 -9.33
CA ILE A 152 -6.95 -1.79 -10.01
C ILE A 152 -8.33 -2.43 -10.20
N ARG A 153 -8.69 -2.65 -11.45
CA ARG A 153 -9.92 -3.34 -11.82
C ARG A 153 -9.69 -4.84 -11.89
N GLY A 154 -10.42 -5.59 -11.04
CA GLY A 154 -10.57 -7.03 -11.23
C GLY A 154 -11.45 -7.34 -12.45
N LEU A 155 -11.50 -8.61 -12.84
CA LEU A 155 -12.21 -9.06 -14.04
C LEU A 155 -13.69 -8.62 -14.10
N ALA A 156 -14.37 -8.56 -12.96
CA ALA A 156 -15.79 -8.22 -12.85
C ALA A 156 -16.05 -6.77 -12.41
N THR A 157 -15.04 -6.01 -12.00
CA THR A 157 -15.22 -4.64 -11.46
C THR A 157 -15.98 -3.76 -12.44
N SER A 158 -17.11 -3.19 -12.00
CA SER A 158 -17.96 -2.36 -12.87
C SER A 158 -17.36 -0.97 -13.13
N ASP A 159 -17.76 -0.35 -14.26
CA ASP A 159 -17.35 1.02 -14.61
C ASP A 159 -17.86 2.05 -13.58
N GLU A 160 -19.06 1.81 -13.01
CA GLU A 160 -19.63 2.66 -11.95
C GLU A 160 -18.74 2.67 -10.71
N VAL A 161 -18.28 1.49 -10.28
CA VAL A 161 -17.37 1.36 -9.11
C VAL A 161 -16.03 2.04 -9.41
N TYR A 162 -15.45 1.77 -10.58
CA TYR A 162 -14.21 2.43 -10.99
C TYR A 162 -14.35 3.96 -10.94
N LYS A 163 -15.38 4.51 -11.58
CA LYS A 163 -15.61 5.96 -11.61
C LYS A 163 -15.82 6.55 -10.21
N THR A 164 -16.53 5.84 -9.35
CA THR A 164 -16.74 6.27 -7.96
C THR A 164 -15.41 6.36 -7.19
N ILE A 165 -14.53 5.38 -7.37
CA ILE A 165 -13.23 5.34 -6.70
C ILE A 165 -12.24 6.34 -7.31
N GLU A 166 -12.29 6.57 -8.63
CA GLU A 166 -11.52 7.61 -9.29
C GLU A 166 -11.88 8.99 -8.71
N ASP A 167 -13.17 9.34 -8.66
CA ASP A 167 -13.65 10.62 -8.12
C ASP A 167 -13.32 10.78 -6.62
N LEU A 168 -13.40 9.69 -5.85
CA LEU A 168 -12.99 9.67 -4.45
C LEU A 168 -11.49 9.97 -4.31
N SER A 169 -10.66 9.29 -5.10
CA SER A 169 -9.20 9.48 -5.07
C SER A 169 -8.82 10.93 -5.39
N LEU A 170 -9.46 11.55 -6.37
CA LEU A 170 -9.28 12.97 -6.68
C LEU A 170 -9.66 13.88 -5.50
N LYS A 171 -10.78 13.60 -4.83
CA LYS A 171 -11.21 14.34 -3.61
C LYS A 171 -10.25 14.19 -2.45
N MET A 172 -9.58 13.03 -2.34
CA MET A 172 -8.50 12.80 -1.36
C MET A 172 -7.18 13.51 -1.74
N GLY A 173 -7.15 14.29 -2.82
CA GLY A 173 -5.95 14.98 -3.31
C GLY A 173 -4.94 14.02 -3.95
N LYS A 174 -5.40 12.86 -4.41
CA LYS A 174 -4.60 11.86 -5.10
C LYS A 174 -4.76 11.97 -6.62
N THR A 175 -3.84 11.34 -7.32
CA THR A 175 -3.89 11.12 -8.77
C THR A 175 -4.21 9.64 -9.00
N PRO A 176 -5.47 9.30 -9.32
CA PRO A 176 -5.82 7.92 -9.66
C PRO A 176 -5.25 7.56 -11.03
N VAL A 177 -4.74 6.34 -11.15
CA VAL A 177 -4.31 5.74 -12.42
C VAL A 177 -4.99 4.38 -12.55
N GLU A 178 -5.76 4.21 -13.64
CA GLU A 178 -6.42 2.94 -13.94
C GLU A 178 -5.40 1.87 -14.29
N VAL A 179 -5.55 0.71 -13.68
CA VAL A 179 -4.69 -0.46 -13.90
C VAL A 179 -5.55 -1.70 -13.98
N ASN A 180 -5.26 -2.60 -14.91
CA ASN A 180 -5.87 -3.92 -14.95
C ASN A 180 -5.18 -4.86 -13.96
N ASP A 181 -5.95 -5.80 -13.41
CA ASP A 181 -5.46 -6.82 -12.49
C ASP A 181 -4.41 -7.71 -13.14
N ALA A 182 -3.19 -7.62 -12.63
CA ALA A 182 -2.04 -8.40 -13.08
C ALA A 182 -0.99 -8.47 -11.96
N PRO A 183 -0.14 -9.50 -11.91
CA PRO A 183 0.90 -9.61 -10.90
C PRO A 183 1.78 -8.36 -10.80
N GLY A 184 1.82 -7.74 -9.61
CA GLY A 184 2.61 -6.54 -9.31
C GLY A 184 2.04 -5.24 -9.89
N PHE A 185 0.85 -5.27 -10.50
CA PHE A 185 0.20 -4.11 -11.14
C PHE A 185 1.16 -3.39 -12.10
N VAL A 186 1.27 -2.06 -12.07
CA VAL A 186 2.27 -1.33 -12.85
C VAL A 186 3.48 -0.98 -12.01
N ALA A 187 3.27 -0.42 -10.82
CA ALA A 187 4.36 0.09 -9.99
C ALA A 187 5.39 -1.00 -9.65
N ASN A 188 4.95 -2.11 -9.07
CA ASN A 188 5.85 -3.18 -8.67
C ASN A 188 6.39 -3.96 -9.87
N ARG A 189 5.59 -4.14 -10.92
CA ARG A 189 6.01 -4.85 -12.13
C ARG A 189 7.13 -4.15 -12.90
N VAL A 190 7.26 -2.84 -12.76
CA VAL A 190 8.33 -2.05 -13.40
C VAL A 190 9.49 -1.83 -12.42
N LEU A 191 9.19 -1.35 -11.21
CA LEU A 191 10.19 -0.94 -10.23
C LEU A 191 11.02 -2.12 -9.70
N ILE A 192 10.36 -3.18 -9.28
CA ILE A 192 11.04 -4.27 -8.56
C ILE A 192 11.97 -5.09 -9.47
N PRO A 193 11.61 -5.41 -10.73
CA PRO A 193 12.57 -5.98 -11.69
C PRO A 193 13.74 -5.06 -11.99
N MET A 194 13.57 -3.74 -12.03
CA MET A 194 14.68 -2.80 -12.19
C MET A 194 15.66 -2.90 -11.01
N ILE A 195 15.16 -3.00 -9.77
CA ILE A 195 16.00 -3.22 -8.58
C ILE A 195 16.70 -4.59 -8.68
N ASN A 196 15.97 -5.63 -9.05
CA ASN A 196 16.50 -6.98 -9.20
C ASN A 196 17.62 -7.04 -10.27
N GLU A 197 17.48 -6.31 -11.38
CA GLU A 197 18.50 -6.21 -12.41
C GLU A 197 19.75 -5.49 -11.89
N ALA A 198 19.60 -4.45 -11.08
CA ALA A 198 20.72 -3.81 -10.40
C ALA A 198 21.44 -4.78 -9.45
N VAL A 199 20.69 -5.69 -8.78
CA VAL A 199 21.29 -6.75 -7.96
C VAL A 199 22.03 -7.78 -8.82
N TYR A 200 21.53 -8.14 -10.00
CA TYR A 200 22.26 -8.98 -10.95
C TYR A 200 23.54 -8.32 -11.43
N THR A 201 23.49 -7.03 -11.78
CA THR A 201 24.67 -6.23 -12.18
C THR A 201 25.77 -6.28 -11.11
N LEU A 202 25.39 -6.18 -9.83
CA LEU A 202 26.30 -6.37 -8.71
C LEU A 202 26.81 -7.82 -8.59
N TYR A 203 25.88 -8.79 -8.70
CA TYR A 203 26.19 -10.22 -8.56
C TYR A 203 27.18 -10.72 -9.62
N GLU A 204 27.06 -10.21 -10.84
CA GLU A 204 27.92 -10.53 -11.99
C GLU A 204 29.25 -9.78 -11.96
N GLY A 205 29.45 -8.88 -10.97
CA GLY A 205 30.70 -8.15 -10.79
C GLY A 205 30.94 -7.04 -11.81
N ILE A 206 29.89 -6.55 -12.47
CA ILE A 206 29.97 -5.50 -13.50
C ILE A 206 30.40 -4.17 -12.86
N ALA A 207 29.88 -3.84 -11.66
CA ALA A 207 30.23 -2.62 -10.94
C ALA A 207 29.99 -2.75 -9.43
N SER A 208 30.57 -1.83 -8.64
CA SER A 208 30.29 -1.73 -7.20
C SER A 208 28.91 -1.18 -6.91
N VAL A 209 28.42 -1.34 -5.67
CA VAL A 209 27.13 -0.82 -5.20
C VAL A 209 27.00 0.68 -5.50
N GLU A 210 28.02 1.46 -5.13
CA GLU A 210 28.04 2.91 -5.31
C GLU A 210 28.07 3.30 -6.79
N ALA A 211 28.80 2.54 -7.62
CA ALA A 211 28.90 2.81 -9.05
C ALA A 211 27.55 2.57 -9.74
N ILE A 212 26.85 1.47 -9.44
CA ILE A 212 25.52 1.16 -9.99
C ILE A 212 24.54 2.29 -9.65
N ASP A 213 24.47 2.65 -8.36
CA ASP A 213 23.55 3.70 -7.90
C ASP A 213 23.89 5.07 -8.49
N ASN A 214 25.18 5.40 -8.65
CA ASN A 214 25.60 6.67 -9.23
C ASN A 214 25.28 6.75 -10.73
N VAL A 215 25.47 5.67 -11.49
CA VAL A 215 25.08 5.62 -12.91
C VAL A 215 23.59 5.93 -13.06
N MET A 216 22.75 5.30 -12.25
CA MET A 216 21.30 5.52 -12.33
C MET A 216 20.88 6.92 -11.88
N LYS A 217 21.52 7.47 -10.85
CA LYS A 217 21.25 8.84 -10.39
C LYS A 217 21.72 9.89 -11.38
N LEU A 218 22.96 9.80 -11.82
CA LEU A 218 23.61 10.86 -12.62
C LEU A 218 23.34 10.73 -14.11
N GLY A 219 23.24 9.49 -14.60
CA GLY A 219 23.01 9.22 -16.02
C GLY A 219 21.51 9.15 -16.39
N MET A 220 20.67 8.60 -15.50
CA MET A 220 19.24 8.38 -15.75
C MET A 220 18.34 9.31 -14.94
N ASN A 221 18.92 10.25 -14.18
CA ASN A 221 18.21 11.24 -13.36
C ASN A 221 17.26 10.62 -12.31
N HIS A 222 17.61 9.45 -11.78
CA HIS A 222 16.85 8.85 -10.70
C HIS A 222 17.09 9.62 -9.38
N PRO A 223 16.05 9.88 -8.58
CA PRO A 223 16.20 10.59 -7.31
C PRO A 223 17.00 9.77 -6.27
N MET A 224 17.01 8.44 -6.43
CA MET A 224 17.71 7.48 -5.59
C MET A 224 18.20 6.32 -6.47
N GLY A 225 19.39 5.80 -6.18
CA GLY A 225 19.90 4.63 -6.88
C GLY A 225 19.07 3.36 -6.54
N PRO A 226 19.00 2.39 -7.45
CA PRO A 226 18.14 1.21 -7.30
C PRO A 226 18.50 0.33 -6.10
N LEU A 227 19.78 0.21 -5.74
CA LEU A 227 20.21 -0.59 -4.59
C LEU A 227 19.89 0.12 -3.28
N ALA A 228 20.11 1.44 -3.18
CA ALA A 228 19.67 2.24 -2.04
C ALA A 228 18.15 2.25 -1.89
N LEU A 229 17.41 2.23 -3.00
CA LEU A 229 15.95 2.14 -2.99
C LEU A 229 15.47 0.76 -2.53
N GLY A 230 16.14 -0.32 -2.94
CA GLY A 230 15.92 -1.66 -2.42
C GLY A 230 16.09 -1.72 -0.90
N ASP A 231 17.16 -1.12 -0.38
CA ASP A 231 17.41 -1.02 1.06
C ASP A 231 16.36 -0.18 1.81
N LEU A 232 15.81 0.86 1.17
CA LEU A 232 14.74 1.69 1.72
C LEU A 232 13.41 0.94 1.80
N ILE A 233 13.05 0.20 0.75
CA ILE A 233 11.84 -0.62 0.67
C ILE A 233 11.93 -1.79 1.66
N GLY A 234 13.09 -2.38 1.78
CA GLY A 234 13.38 -3.62 2.49
C GLY A 234 13.54 -4.79 1.54
N LEU A 235 14.71 -5.44 1.60
CA LEU A 235 15.08 -6.49 0.64
C LEU A 235 14.21 -7.74 0.74
N ASP A 236 13.63 -8.04 1.89
CA ASP A 236 12.61 -9.07 2.06
C ASP A 236 11.32 -8.75 1.31
N THR A 237 10.89 -7.48 1.33
CA THR A 237 9.74 -7.02 0.55
C THR A 237 10.05 -7.10 -0.95
N VAL A 238 11.22 -6.64 -1.38
CA VAL A 238 11.67 -6.74 -2.78
C VAL A 238 11.69 -8.20 -3.24
N LEU A 239 12.23 -9.12 -2.41
CA LEU A 239 12.26 -10.55 -2.72
C LEU A 239 10.85 -11.13 -2.82
N SER A 240 9.98 -10.84 -1.86
CA SER A 240 8.59 -11.34 -1.87
C SER A 240 7.82 -10.92 -3.13
N ILE A 241 7.97 -9.66 -3.55
CA ILE A 241 7.33 -9.18 -4.79
C ILE A 241 7.93 -9.86 -6.02
N MET A 242 9.27 -10.04 -6.05
CA MET A 242 9.91 -10.77 -7.16
C MET A 242 9.43 -12.23 -7.23
N GLU A 243 9.17 -12.87 -6.10
CA GLU A 243 8.61 -14.24 -6.06
C GLU A 243 7.20 -14.28 -6.64
N VAL A 244 6.34 -13.33 -6.29
CA VAL A 244 4.99 -13.20 -6.87
C VAL A 244 5.07 -12.97 -8.40
N LEU A 245 5.97 -12.09 -8.85
CA LEU A 245 6.16 -11.85 -10.29
C LEU A 245 6.70 -13.10 -11.00
N HIS A 246 7.61 -13.83 -10.39
CA HIS A 246 8.19 -15.05 -10.96
C HIS A 246 7.16 -16.17 -11.04
N GLU A 247 6.36 -16.37 -10.00
CA GLU A 247 5.29 -17.38 -9.98
C GLU A 247 4.21 -17.09 -11.03
N GLY A 248 3.78 -15.82 -11.11
CA GLY A 248 2.69 -15.43 -12.02
C GLY A 248 3.10 -15.20 -13.48
N LEU A 249 4.38 -14.88 -13.75
CA LEU A 249 4.83 -14.41 -15.07
C LEU A 249 6.06 -15.17 -15.61
N GLY A 250 6.61 -16.12 -14.83
CA GLY A 250 7.69 -17.01 -15.26
C GLY A 250 9.11 -16.45 -15.10
N ASP A 251 10.07 -17.16 -15.68
CA ASP A 251 11.51 -17.03 -15.43
C ASP A 251 12.11 -15.65 -15.75
N LYS A 252 11.49 -14.86 -16.60
CA LYS A 252 11.88 -13.47 -16.85
C LYS A 252 11.98 -12.67 -15.54
N TYR A 253 11.21 -13.05 -14.52
CA TYR A 253 11.13 -12.34 -13.23
C TYR A 253 11.81 -13.12 -12.08
N ARG A 254 12.73 -14.03 -12.40
CA ARG A 254 13.45 -14.81 -11.40
C ARG A 254 14.25 -13.89 -10.47
N PRO A 255 14.10 -14.01 -9.13
CA PRO A 255 14.89 -13.24 -8.18
C PRO A 255 16.37 -13.58 -8.28
N CYS A 256 17.24 -12.58 -8.20
CA CYS A 256 18.68 -12.76 -8.16
C CYS A 256 19.12 -13.62 -6.97
N PRO A 257 20.04 -14.59 -7.14
CA PRO A 257 20.55 -15.40 -6.03
C PRO A 257 21.17 -14.58 -4.90
N LEU A 258 21.78 -13.43 -5.23
CA LEU A 258 22.38 -12.54 -4.24
C LEU A 258 21.30 -11.88 -3.35
N LEU A 259 20.17 -11.47 -3.93
CA LEU A 259 19.03 -10.93 -3.17
C LEU A 259 18.54 -11.94 -2.14
N ARG A 260 18.36 -13.20 -2.55
CA ARG A 260 17.98 -14.30 -1.63
C ARG A 260 19.02 -14.50 -0.51
N LYS A 261 20.31 -14.40 -0.84
CA LYS A 261 21.40 -14.53 0.16
C LYS A 261 21.33 -13.41 1.20
N TYR A 262 21.10 -12.17 0.76
CA TYR A 262 21.02 -11.02 1.67
C TYR A 262 19.84 -11.16 2.62
N VAL A 263 18.67 -11.51 2.10
CA VAL A 263 17.47 -11.72 2.93
C VAL A 263 17.69 -12.86 3.95
N LYS A 264 18.26 -14.00 3.53
CA LYS A 264 18.60 -15.11 4.43
C LYS A 264 19.64 -14.73 5.49
N ALA A 265 20.53 -13.78 5.20
CA ALA A 265 21.52 -13.26 6.14
C ALA A 265 20.93 -12.22 7.11
N GLY A 266 19.65 -11.86 6.99
CA GLY A 266 19.03 -10.80 7.78
C GLY A 266 19.45 -9.38 7.37
N TRP A 267 20.09 -9.22 6.20
CA TRP A 267 20.48 -7.92 5.66
C TRP A 267 19.31 -7.35 4.85
N LEU A 268 18.38 -6.73 5.57
CA LEU A 268 17.10 -6.31 5.00
C LEU A 268 17.06 -4.84 4.58
N GLY A 269 18.19 -4.17 4.59
CA GLY A 269 18.29 -2.74 4.30
C GLY A 269 18.24 -1.86 5.55
N ARG A 270 17.67 -0.66 5.42
CA ARG A 270 17.64 0.34 6.53
C ARG A 270 17.02 -0.20 7.81
N LYS A 271 15.95 -0.97 7.72
CA LYS A 271 15.22 -1.50 8.87
C LYS A 271 16.03 -2.47 9.74
N SER A 272 17.10 -3.07 9.19
CA SER A 272 18.02 -3.96 9.91
C SER A 272 19.40 -3.35 10.11
N GLY A 273 19.60 -2.06 9.77
CA GLY A 273 20.88 -1.37 9.81
C GLY A 273 21.88 -1.81 8.71
N ARG A 274 21.50 -2.77 7.86
CA ARG A 274 22.36 -3.30 6.81
C ARG A 274 21.56 -3.88 5.65
N GLY A 275 21.99 -3.57 4.43
CA GLY A 275 21.57 -4.15 3.17
C GLY A 275 22.74 -4.12 2.21
N PHE A 276 22.57 -3.51 1.03
CA PHE A 276 23.67 -3.20 0.14
C PHE A 276 24.61 -2.15 0.75
N TYR A 277 24.03 -1.23 1.51
CA TYR A 277 24.76 -0.26 2.33
C TYR A 277 24.72 -0.65 3.81
N LYS A 278 25.63 -0.02 4.58
CA LYS A 278 25.57 -0.01 6.05
C LYS A 278 24.90 1.29 6.49
N TYR A 279 24.02 1.20 7.45
CA TYR A 279 23.29 2.33 8.03
C TYR A 279 23.64 2.41 9.52
N ASP A 280 24.02 3.59 9.97
CA ASP A 280 24.22 3.83 11.40
C ASP A 280 22.87 3.73 12.11
N ALA A 281 22.87 3.08 13.28
CA ALA A 281 21.68 2.80 14.09
C ALA A 281 21.10 4.06 14.72
#